data_85fd7bf8d767dddf500ff39eda5462a8
#
_entry.id   85fd7bf8d767dddf500ff39eda5462a8
#
_cell.length_a   1.000
_cell.length_b   1.000
_cell.length_c   1.000
_cell.angle_alpha   90.00
_cell.angle_beta   90.00
_cell.angle_gamma   90.00
#
_symmetry.space_group_name_H-M   'P 1'
#
loop_
_entity.id
_entity.type
_entity.pdbx_description
1 polymer ?
#
loop_
_entity_poly.entity_id
_entity_poly.type
_entity_poly.pdbx_seq_one_letter_code
_entity_poly.pdbx_strand_id
1 'polypeptide(L)'
;MMAGPTASQMPFSIAHVTPYPWEAQEHEVNAYVARVTRELSARGHRVLVLAPSRSQERVRASRKALRAARGGGRADSLLAGTDGGEPRVIAVGEVLDLQPSRPTRTPPTRRRAPALPIDVARTIEELLSTVALDFVHVHEPFAPSTANAALRHSRSLNVGSFHAPTERVLSTLVARRFVETFFGRLDARTASLPATAELMERHFPGDYRLLDDGADAASAADELEEIYRGLAARRHSRGGDPELHRRVGKRALIDVDLHMHTDHSGDCATPVEVLLATAAEQGLGAIAVTDHNEVSGALEARRQAAEMDPAHPVKVIVAEEVKTAEQGEVIGLFIEEKIPRGLSLEETVAEIKRQGGLVYVPHPFDRMHSVPDYEHLLKILDDVDAIEVFNPRVAIGAFNEEAARFAAKYRIVAGAGSDSHVAQGLGSVRIRMRDFDGPQEFLQSLRDADILTRPTSLLYVQALKFLQTKATPASAQRARKARRVKRAKRTGGQGA
;
A
#
# COMPACT_ATOMS: atom_id res chain seq x y z
N MET A 1 -36.68 -15.95 12.90
CA MET A 1 -35.25 -15.71 12.76
C MET A 1 -34.98 -15.53 11.26
N MET A 2 -34.82 -14.29 10.80
CA MET A 2 -34.40 -14.04 9.43
C MET A 2 -32.89 -14.24 9.38
N ALA A 3 -32.41 -15.12 8.50
CA ALA A 3 -31.00 -15.31 8.25
C ALA A 3 -30.45 -13.98 7.73
N GLY A 4 -29.45 -13.45 8.42
CA GLY A 4 -28.72 -12.27 7.93
C GLY A 4 -28.08 -12.59 6.58
N PRO A 5 -27.87 -11.58 5.72
CA PRO A 5 -27.30 -11.80 4.39
C PRO A 5 -25.94 -12.51 4.52
N THR A 6 -25.79 -13.59 3.79
CA THR A 6 -24.52 -14.32 3.66
C THR A 6 -23.46 -13.38 3.12
N ALA A 7 -22.20 -13.56 3.49
CA ALA A 7 -21.05 -12.70 3.10
C ALA A 7 -20.91 -12.48 1.57
N SER A 8 -21.63 -13.24 0.73
CA SER A 8 -21.69 -13.14 -0.72
C SER A 8 -22.61 -12.03 -1.26
N GLN A 9 -23.33 -11.29 -0.40
CA GLN A 9 -24.36 -10.30 -0.81
C GLN A 9 -24.10 -8.86 -0.34
N MET A 10 -22.92 -8.54 0.21
CA MET A 10 -22.67 -7.14 0.59
C MET A 10 -22.39 -6.28 -0.63
N PRO A 11 -23.09 -5.13 -0.76
CA PRO A 11 -22.90 -4.21 -1.89
C PRO A 11 -21.50 -3.59 -1.86
N PHE A 12 -20.87 -3.50 -3.02
CA PHE A 12 -19.60 -2.81 -3.19
C PHE A 12 -19.80 -1.31 -3.46
N SER A 13 -18.79 -0.52 -3.08
CA SER A 13 -18.66 0.89 -3.47
C SER A 13 -17.66 0.98 -4.63
N ILE A 14 -18.14 1.38 -5.81
CA ILE A 14 -17.38 1.28 -7.06
C ILE A 14 -17.32 2.65 -7.74
N ALA A 15 -16.14 3.07 -8.17
CA ALA A 15 -15.98 4.21 -9.07
C ALA A 15 -15.55 3.73 -10.45
N HIS A 16 -16.36 3.94 -11.47
CA HIS A 16 -15.96 3.80 -12.86
C HIS A 16 -15.36 5.09 -13.37
N VAL A 17 -14.18 5.02 -13.97
CA VAL A 17 -13.41 6.19 -14.45
C VAL A 17 -13.29 6.12 -15.96
N THR A 18 -13.84 7.10 -16.68
CA THR A 18 -13.71 7.20 -18.13
C THR A 18 -12.91 8.46 -18.53
N PRO A 19 -12.05 8.40 -19.54
CA PRO A 19 -11.31 9.56 -20.02
C PRO A 19 -12.14 10.48 -20.93
N TYR A 20 -13.33 10.03 -21.35
CA TYR A 20 -14.17 10.75 -22.30
C TYR A 20 -15.19 11.63 -21.60
N PRO A 21 -15.54 12.82 -22.18
CA PRO A 21 -16.57 13.68 -21.62
C PRO A 21 -17.89 12.91 -21.47
N TRP A 22 -18.52 12.99 -20.30
CA TRP A 22 -19.72 12.19 -20.02
C TRP A 22 -20.88 12.47 -20.97
N GLU A 23 -20.93 13.70 -21.52
CA GLU A 23 -21.93 14.08 -22.51
C GLU A 23 -21.76 13.39 -23.87
N ALA A 24 -20.62 12.75 -24.14
CA ALA A 24 -20.36 11.96 -25.34
C ALA A 24 -20.86 10.53 -25.18
N GLN A 25 -22.17 10.37 -25.02
CA GLN A 25 -22.82 9.06 -24.86
C GLN A 25 -22.81 8.23 -26.16
N GLU A 26 -22.54 8.86 -27.30
CA GLU A 26 -22.27 8.18 -28.59
C GLU A 26 -20.94 7.47 -28.63
N HIS A 27 -20.05 7.73 -27.69
CA HIS A 27 -18.75 7.04 -27.56
C HIS A 27 -18.96 5.65 -26.97
N GLU A 28 -18.48 4.61 -27.62
CA GLU A 28 -18.67 3.20 -27.26
C GLU A 28 -18.33 2.92 -25.77
N VAL A 29 -17.18 3.43 -25.30
CA VAL A 29 -16.78 3.27 -23.89
C VAL A 29 -17.78 3.92 -22.93
N ASN A 30 -18.23 5.15 -23.19
CA ASN A 30 -19.21 5.82 -22.33
C ASN A 30 -20.57 5.11 -22.37
N ALA A 31 -20.99 4.63 -23.54
CA ALA A 31 -22.21 3.84 -23.70
C ALA A 31 -22.14 2.54 -22.87
N TYR A 32 -21.02 1.83 -22.95
CA TYR A 32 -20.75 0.64 -22.12
C TYR A 32 -20.79 0.99 -20.63
N VAL A 33 -20.01 2.00 -20.19
CA VAL A 33 -19.98 2.44 -18.78
C VAL A 33 -21.38 2.82 -18.29
N ALA A 34 -22.17 3.55 -19.09
CA ALA A 34 -23.52 3.93 -18.70
C ALA A 34 -24.45 2.74 -18.51
N ARG A 35 -24.37 1.73 -19.39
CA ARG A 35 -25.17 0.51 -19.27
C ARG A 35 -24.80 -0.31 -18.04
N VAL A 36 -23.51 -0.62 -17.88
CA VAL A 36 -23.05 -1.51 -16.82
C VAL A 36 -23.17 -0.86 -15.43
N THR A 37 -22.91 0.44 -15.30
CA THR A 37 -23.02 1.13 -14.02
C THR A 37 -24.46 1.27 -13.55
N ARG A 38 -25.43 1.43 -14.47
CA ARG A 38 -26.85 1.40 -14.16
C ARG A 38 -27.28 0.02 -13.65
N GLU A 39 -26.84 -1.06 -14.32
CA GLU A 39 -27.13 -2.42 -13.91
C GLU A 39 -26.54 -2.74 -12.53
N LEU A 40 -25.25 -2.40 -12.29
CA LEU A 40 -24.61 -2.58 -10.99
C LEU A 40 -25.35 -1.78 -9.88
N SER A 41 -25.81 -0.56 -10.17
CA SER A 41 -26.63 0.21 -9.21
C SER A 41 -27.97 -0.46 -8.95
N ALA A 42 -28.64 -1.00 -9.98
CA ALA A 42 -29.91 -1.73 -9.85
C ALA A 42 -29.75 -2.99 -8.97
N ARG A 43 -28.57 -3.61 -8.98
CA ARG A 43 -28.23 -4.75 -8.11
C ARG A 43 -27.84 -4.35 -6.68
N GLY A 44 -27.90 -3.07 -6.34
CA GLY A 44 -27.67 -2.53 -5.00
C GLY A 44 -26.22 -2.10 -4.74
N HIS A 45 -25.32 -2.14 -5.72
CA HIS A 45 -23.99 -1.55 -5.57
C HIS A 45 -24.07 -0.03 -5.53
N ARG A 46 -23.15 0.59 -4.77
CA ARG A 46 -23.03 2.05 -4.71
C ARG A 46 -22.04 2.53 -5.77
N VAL A 47 -22.54 3.10 -6.86
CA VAL A 47 -21.73 3.35 -8.06
C VAL A 47 -21.56 4.86 -8.33
N LEU A 48 -20.30 5.26 -8.51
CA LEU A 48 -19.90 6.57 -9.02
C LEU A 48 -19.37 6.44 -10.44
N VAL A 49 -19.59 7.47 -11.27
CA VAL A 49 -18.89 7.62 -12.55
C VAL A 49 -18.06 8.89 -12.48
N LEU A 50 -16.74 8.75 -12.70
CA LEU A 50 -15.79 9.86 -12.76
C LEU A 50 -15.45 10.13 -14.23
N ALA A 51 -15.86 11.28 -14.73
CA ALA A 51 -15.65 11.64 -16.13
C ALA A 51 -15.34 13.12 -16.30
N PRO A 52 -14.59 13.54 -17.33
CA PRO A 52 -14.56 14.94 -17.74
C PRO A 52 -15.95 15.40 -18.18
N SER A 53 -16.16 16.73 -18.20
CA SER A 53 -17.43 17.30 -18.67
C SER A 53 -17.18 18.50 -19.58
N ARG A 54 -18.09 18.72 -20.53
CA ARG A 54 -18.14 19.93 -21.34
C ARG A 54 -18.83 21.09 -20.61
N SER A 55 -19.47 20.81 -19.47
CA SER A 55 -20.22 21.78 -18.69
C SER A 55 -19.43 22.24 -17.49
N GLN A 56 -19.02 23.49 -17.50
CA GLN A 56 -18.36 24.15 -16.34
C GLN A 56 -19.28 24.16 -15.10
N GLU A 57 -20.58 24.25 -15.30
CA GLU A 57 -21.56 24.22 -14.21
C GLU A 57 -21.52 22.86 -13.47
N ARG A 58 -21.52 21.74 -14.22
CA ARG A 58 -21.41 20.40 -13.65
C ARG A 58 -20.10 20.21 -12.89
N VAL A 59 -18.97 20.72 -13.41
CA VAL A 59 -17.68 20.67 -12.73
C VAL A 59 -17.73 21.46 -11.41
N ARG A 60 -18.32 22.67 -11.42
CA ARG A 60 -18.48 23.49 -10.21
C ARG A 60 -19.39 22.81 -9.19
N ALA A 61 -20.50 22.22 -9.62
CA ALA A 61 -21.43 21.48 -8.77
C ALA A 61 -20.76 20.25 -8.13
N SER A 62 -20.00 19.47 -8.91
CA SER A 62 -19.24 18.33 -8.43
C SER A 62 -18.20 18.74 -7.36
N ARG A 63 -17.43 19.80 -7.62
CA ARG A 63 -16.47 20.35 -6.64
C ARG A 63 -17.13 20.88 -5.37
N LYS A 64 -18.32 21.47 -5.48
CA LYS A 64 -19.12 21.92 -4.32
C LYS A 64 -19.57 20.73 -3.48
N ALA A 65 -20.04 19.65 -4.13
CA ALA A 65 -20.46 18.42 -3.44
C ALA A 65 -19.30 17.74 -2.72
N LEU A 66 -18.11 17.65 -3.36
CA LEU A 66 -16.90 17.12 -2.74
C LEU A 66 -16.48 17.89 -1.49
N ARG A 67 -16.44 19.22 -1.57
CA ARG A 67 -16.12 20.09 -0.42
C ARG A 67 -17.13 19.95 0.73
N ALA A 68 -18.41 19.80 0.42
CA ALA A 68 -19.44 19.59 1.42
C ALA A 68 -19.27 18.21 2.11
N ALA A 69 -18.95 17.16 1.36
CA ALA A 69 -18.70 15.83 1.90
C ALA A 69 -17.48 15.81 2.85
N ARG A 70 -16.41 16.53 2.52
CA ARG A 70 -15.21 16.66 3.34
C ARG A 70 -15.45 17.43 4.64
N GLY A 71 -16.17 18.55 4.57
CA GLY A 71 -16.40 19.45 5.72
C GLY A 71 -17.38 18.93 6.77
N GLY A 72 -18.28 18.02 6.40
CA GLY A 72 -19.36 17.53 7.26
C GLY A 72 -19.18 16.11 7.82
N GLY A 73 -18.04 15.45 7.59
CA GLY A 73 -17.84 14.05 7.98
C GLY A 73 -18.79 13.05 7.27
N ARG A 74 -19.46 13.49 6.21
CA ARG A 74 -20.42 12.69 5.43
C ARG A 74 -19.82 12.24 4.10
N ALA A 75 -18.66 11.56 4.14
CA ALA A 75 -18.05 10.98 2.95
C ALA A 75 -19.06 10.10 2.18
N ASP A 76 -19.88 9.35 2.90
CA ASP A 76 -20.94 8.50 2.34
C ASP A 76 -22.07 9.29 1.64
N SER A 77 -22.17 10.60 1.84
CA SER A 77 -23.21 11.41 1.16
C SER A 77 -23.03 11.45 -0.36
N LEU A 78 -21.80 11.23 -0.87
CA LEU A 78 -21.54 11.12 -2.30
C LEU A 78 -22.01 9.79 -2.89
N LEU A 79 -22.08 8.75 -2.06
CA LEU A 79 -22.59 7.42 -2.41
C LEU A 79 -24.06 7.24 -2.04
N ALA A 80 -24.66 8.18 -1.31
CA ALA A 80 -26.05 8.07 -0.90
C ALA A 80 -26.99 8.19 -2.09
N GLY A 81 -27.97 7.28 -2.18
CA GLY A 81 -28.96 7.22 -3.24
C GLY A 81 -28.45 6.68 -4.57
N THR A 82 -27.27 6.07 -4.59
CA THR A 82 -26.74 5.37 -5.80
C THR A 82 -27.10 3.88 -5.79
N ASP A 83 -27.52 3.34 -4.67
CA ASP A 83 -28.01 1.98 -4.50
C ASP A 83 -29.47 1.86 -5.02
N GLY A 84 -29.68 1.05 -6.04
CA GLY A 84 -30.99 0.85 -6.69
C GLY A 84 -31.48 2.01 -7.56
N GLY A 85 -30.63 3.05 -7.81
CA GLY A 85 -30.92 4.21 -8.62
C GLY A 85 -29.94 4.43 -9.78
N GLU A 86 -30.00 5.59 -10.40
CA GLU A 86 -29.00 6.01 -11.39
C GLU A 86 -27.64 6.25 -10.74
N PRO A 87 -26.52 5.81 -11.36
CA PRO A 87 -25.18 6.06 -10.84
C PRO A 87 -24.89 7.57 -10.77
N ARG A 88 -24.20 8.00 -9.72
CA ARG A 88 -23.86 9.42 -9.58
C ARG A 88 -22.65 9.77 -10.43
N VAL A 89 -22.82 10.74 -11.32
CA VAL A 89 -21.73 11.25 -12.16
C VAL A 89 -21.05 12.43 -11.49
N ILE A 90 -19.74 12.34 -11.32
CA ILE A 90 -18.84 13.38 -10.82
C ILE A 90 -18.01 13.93 -11.99
N ALA A 91 -18.24 15.17 -12.34
CA ALA A 91 -17.46 15.86 -13.37
C ALA A 91 -16.11 16.30 -12.78
N VAL A 92 -15.03 15.59 -13.18
CA VAL A 92 -13.69 15.76 -12.58
C VAL A 92 -12.89 16.92 -13.18
N GLY A 93 -13.27 17.41 -14.36
CA GLY A 93 -12.63 18.55 -14.99
C GLY A 93 -13.37 18.98 -16.26
N GLU A 94 -13.13 20.21 -16.69
CA GLU A 94 -13.73 20.76 -17.92
C GLU A 94 -12.88 20.42 -19.14
N VAL A 95 -13.51 19.94 -20.22
CA VAL A 95 -12.87 19.77 -21.51
C VAL A 95 -12.90 21.08 -22.28
N LEU A 96 -11.73 21.62 -22.59
CA LEU A 96 -11.60 22.84 -23.37
C LEU A 96 -11.72 22.53 -24.87
N ASP A 97 -12.71 23.09 -25.53
CA ASP A 97 -12.80 23.10 -27.00
C ASP A 97 -11.85 24.19 -27.53
N LEU A 98 -10.63 23.83 -27.86
CA LEU A 98 -9.71 24.71 -28.57
C LEU A 98 -10.16 24.81 -30.03
N GLN A 99 -10.95 25.83 -30.36
CA GLN A 99 -11.21 26.14 -31.78
C GLN A 99 -9.95 26.76 -32.37
N PRO A 100 -9.46 26.29 -33.51
CA PRO A 100 -8.38 26.98 -34.22
C PRO A 100 -8.94 28.32 -34.76
N SER A 101 -8.30 29.41 -34.42
CA SER A 101 -8.71 30.79 -34.77
C SER A 101 -8.55 31.14 -36.27
N ARG A 102 -8.33 30.17 -37.16
CA ARG A 102 -8.22 30.37 -38.61
C ARG A 102 -9.06 29.37 -39.40
N PRO A 103 -9.85 29.84 -40.40
CA PRO A 103 -10.59 28.96 -41.27
C PRO A 103 -9.61 28.24 -42.21
N THR A 104 -9.32 26.97 -41.97
CA THR A 104 -8.65 26.09 -42.92
C THR A 104 -9.66 25.39 -43.81
N ARG A 105 -9.37 25.29 -45.11
CA ARG A 105 -10.23 24.72 -46.16
C ARG A 105 -10.50 23.20 -46.07
N THR A 106 -10.01 22.54 -45.03
CA THR A 106 -10.24 21.11 -44.75
C THR A 106 -11.14 20.99 -43.52
N PRO A 107 -12.18 20.13 -43.50
CA PRO A 107 -13.01 19.98 -42.32
C PRO A 107 -12.12 19.48 -41.21
N PRO A 108 -12.05 20.19 -40.05
CA PRO A 108 -11.21 19.77 -38.95
C PRO A 108 -11.81 18.50 -38.35
N THR A 109 -11.08 17.41 -38.38
CA THR A 109 -11.22 16.38 -37.36
C THR A 109 -11.00 17.12 -36.06
N ARG A 110 -12.08 17.41 -35.31
CA ARG A 110 -12.06 18.16 -34.07
C ARG A 110 -11.18 17.42 -33.06
N ARG A 111 -9.92 17.80 -33.00
CA ARG A 111 -9.04 17.43 -31.89
C ARG A 111 -9.48 18.22 -30.68
N ARG A 112 -10.27 17.60 -29.83
CA ARG A 112 -10.63 18.16 -28.53
C ARG A 112 -9.41 18.15 -27.63
N ALA A 113 -9.08 19.30 -27.03
CA ALA A 113 -8.04 19.33 -26.01
C ALA A 113 -8.54 18.58 -24.76
N PRO A 114 -7.69 17.76 -24.15
CA PRO A 114 -8.04 17.15 -22.87
C PRO A 114 -8.28 18.23 -21.80
N ALA A 115 -9.08 17.92 -20.79
CA ALA A 115 -9.22 18.76 -19.62
C ALA A 115 -7.84 19.07 -19.00
N LEU A 116 -7.68 20.23 -18.36
CA LEU A 116 -6.41 20.61 -17.76
C LEU A 116 -5.95 19.52 -16.77
N PRO A 117 -4.80 18.87 -16.99
CA PRO A 117 -4.41 17.68 -16.24
C PRO A 117 -4.31 17.92 -14.72
N ILE A 118 -3.91 19.13 -14.31
CA ILE A 118 -3.75 19.50 -12.89
C ILE A 118 -5.11 19.55 -12.17
N ASP A 119 -6.12 20.12 -12.79
CA ASP A 119 -7.47 20.25 -12.21
C ASP A 119 -8.17 18.90 -12.08
N VAL A 120 -8.02 18.05 -13.07
CA VAL A 120 -8.53 16.67 -13.07
C VAL A 120 -7.87 15.86 -11.97
N ALA A 121 -6.53 15.87 -11.90
CA ALA A 121 -5.77 15.12 -10.92
C ALA A 121 -6.17 15.53 -9.49
N ARG A 122 -6.26 16.83 -9.20
CA ARG A 122 -6.65 17.35 -7.90
C ARG A 122 -8.06 16.93 -7.49
N THR A 123 -9.02 16.99 -8.41
CA THR A 123 -10.42 16.61 -8.13
C THR A 123 -10.52 15.11 -7.85
N ILE A 124 -9.81 14.28 -8.60
CA ILE A 124 -9.76 12.83 -8.40
C ILE A 124 -9.07 12.50 -7.08
N GLU A 125 -7.93 13.11 -6.78
CA GLU A 125 -7.23 12.94 -5.51
C GLU A 125 -8.13 13.29 -4.32
N GLU A 126 -8.80 14.44 -4.36
CA GLU A 126 -9.71 14.87 -3.31
C GLU A 126 -10.87 13.87 -3.12
N LEU A 127 -11.45 13.36 -4.22
CA LEU A 127 -12.52 12.36 -4.16
C LEU A 127 -12.02 11.04 -3.56
N LEU A 128 -10.92 10.48 -4.08
CA LEU A 128 -10.39 9.19 -3.65
C LEU A 128 -9.81 9.22 -2.23
N SER A 129 -9.46 10.40 -1.71
CA SER A 129 -9.08 10.58 -0.30
C SER A 129 -10.28 10.77 0.64
N THR A 130 -11.44 11.20 0.10
CA THR A 130 -12.64 11.51 0.89
C THR A 130 -13.60 10.33 0.96
N VAL A 131 -13.76 9.59 -0.15
CA VAL A 131 -14.74 8.51 -0.28
C VAL A 131 -14.06 7.16 -0.16
N ALA A 132 -14.53 6.32 0.77
CA ALA A 132 -14.08 4.95 0.90
C ALA A 132 -14.70 4.08 -0.20
N LEU A 133 -13.91 3.69 -1.19
CA LEU A 133 -14.30 2.82 -2.29
C LEU A 133 -13.72 1.44 -2.12
N ASP A 134 -14.45 0.42 -2.56
CA ASP A 134 -13.91 -0.94 -2.68
C ASP A 134 -13.14 -1.09 -3.98
N PHE A 135 -13.66 -0.50 -5.08
CA PHE A 135 -13.07 -0.60 -6.40
C PHE A 135 -12.97 0.75 -7.10
N VAL A 136 -11.87 0.91 -7.84
CA VAL A 136 -11.71 1.93 -8.88
C VAL A 136 -11.52 1.19 -10.21
N HIS A 137 -12.52 1.24 -11.07
CA HIS A 137 -12.51 0.62 -12.38
C HIS A 137 -12.20 1.66 -13.45
N VAL A 138 -11.01 1.56 -14.03
CA VAL A 138 -10.50 2.53 -14.99
C VAL A 138 -10.68 2.01 -16.41
N HIS A 139 -11.40 2.76 -17.23
CA HIS A 139 -11.55 2.48 -18.67
C HIS A 139 -10.48 3.23 -19.46
N GLU A 140 -9.84 2.55 -20.39
CA GLU A 140 -8.67 3.03 -21.14
C GLU A 140 -7.55 3.53 -20.22
N PRO A 141 -6.90 2.64 -19.44
CA PRO A 141 -5.89 3.01 -18.44
C PRO A 141 -4.73 3.86 -18.95
N PHE A 142 -4.44 3.79 -20.25
CA PHE A 142 -3.40 4.62 -20.89
C PHE A 142 -3.84 6.03 -21.27
N ALA A 143 -5.13 6.33 -21.18
CA ALA A 143 -5.59 7.68 -21.50
C ALA A 143 -5.00 8.67 -20.49
N PRO A 144 -4.34 9.75 -20.96
CA PRO A 144 -3.75 10.73 -20.09
C PRO A 144 -4.81 11.45 -19.24
N SER A 145 -4.40 12.00 -18.13
CA SER A 145 -5.17 12.77 -17.16
C SER A 145 -6.08 11.97 -16.23
N THR A 146 -7.25 11.51 -16.65
CA THR A 146 -8.28 10.92 -15.75
C THR A 146 -7.86 9.55 -15.22
N ALA A 147 -7.52 8.64 -16.12
CA ALA A 147 -7.11 7.28 -15.81
C ALA A 147 -5.82 7.26 -14.96
N ASN A 148 -4.85 8.04 -15.38
CA ASN A 148 -3.58 8.17 -14.69
C ASN A 148 -3.74 8.72 -13.26
N ALA A 149 -4.54 9.80 -13.09
CA ALA A 149 -4.81 10.36 -11.79
C ALA A 149 -5.55 9.37 -10.88
N ALA A 150 -6.52 8.62 -11.41
CA ALA A 150 -7.25 7.63 -10.64
C ALA A 150 -6.33 6.52 -10.12
N LEU A 151 -5.51 5.92 -10.97
CA LEU A 151 -4.56 4.87 -10.57
C LEU A 151 -3.47 5.40 -9.63
N ARG A 152 -3.06 6.67 -9.78
CA ARG A 152 -2.05 7.27 -8.92
C ARG A 152 -2.55 7.48 -7.49
N HIS A 153 -3.80 7.88 -7.32
CA HIS A 153 -4.35 8.26 -6.01
C HIS A 153 -5.27 7.20 -5.38
N SER A 154 -5.59 6.12 -6.11
CA SER A 154 -6.43 5.04 -5.60
C SER A 154 -5.80 4.31 -4.41
N ARG A 155 -6.62 4.07 -3.40
CA ARG A 155 -6.35 3.19 -2.25
C ARG A 155 -7.27 1.96 -2.26
N SER A 156 -7.93 1.73 -3.39
CA SER A 156 -8.90 0.67 -3.60
C SER A 156 -8.33 -0.40 -4.53
N LEU A 157 -9.00 -1.53 -4.66
CA LEU A 157 -8.70 -2.50 -5.71
C LEU A 157 -8.97 -1.85 -7.07
N ASN A 158 -8.04 -2.01 -8.00
CA ASN A 158 -8.11 -1.36 -9.30
C ASN A 158 -8.32 -2.37 -10.43
N VAL A 159 -9.34 -2.13 -11.24
CA VAL A 159 -9.60 -2.90 -12.47
C VAL A 159 -9.33 -1.99 -13.67
N GLY A 160 -8.64 -2.50 -14.69
CA GLY A 160 -8.39 -1.78 -15.93
C GLY A 160 -9.05 -2.45 -17.11
N SER A 161 -9.97 -1.75 -17.78
CA SER A 161 -10.60 -2.22 -19.04
C SER A 161 -9.99 -1.54 -20.26
N PHE A 162 -9.52 -2.35 -21.20
CA PHE A 162 -8.94 -1.95 -22.47
C PHE A 162 -9.96 -2.22 -23.58
N HIS A 163 -10.52 -1.15 -24.14
CA HIS A 163 -11.56 -1.26 -25.16
C HIS A 163 -10.98 -1.24 -26.58
N ALA A 164 -10.22 -0.19 -26.92
CA ALA A 164 -9.64 -0.04 -28.26
C ALA A 164 -8.25 0.65 -28.22
N PRO A 165 -7.26 0.09 -27.53
CA PRO A 165 -5.91 0.64 -27.60
C PRO A 165 -5.34 0.45 -28.99
N THR A 166 -4.68 1.47 -29.53
CA THR A 166 -4.03 1.37 -30.82
C THR A 166 -2.54 1.06 -30.65
N GLU A 167 -1.98 0.24 -31.54
CA GLU A 167 -0.54 -0.08 -31.53
C GLU A 167 0.34 1.19 -31.54
N ARG A 168 -0.12 2.26 -32.20
CA ARG A 168 0.54 3.56 -32.23
C ARG A 168 0.60 4.22 -30.85
N VAL A 169 -0.44 4.06 -30.01
CA VAL A 169 -0.45 4.57 -28.63
C VAL A 169 0.51 3.76 -27.79
N LEU A 170 0.51 2.44 -27.92
CA LEU A 170 1.37 1.54 -27.16
C LEU A 170 2.86 1.72 -27.51
N SER A 171 3.18 1.90 -28.79
CA SER A 171 4.56 2.12 -29.27
C SER A 171 5.14 3.48 -28.85
N THR A 172 4.31 4.49 -28.60
CA THR A 172 4.74 5.82 -28.12
C THR A 172 4.93 5.89 -26.62
N LEU A 173 4.61 4.84 -25.87
CA LEU A 173 4.88 4.75 -24.42
C LEU A 173 6.36 4.46 -24.18
N VAL A 174 7.20 5.41 -24.55
CA VAL A 174 8.68 5.35 -24.51
C VAL A 174 9.22 5.15 -23.10
N ALA A 175 8.44 5.45 -22.06
CA ALA A 175 8.81 5.28 -20.66
C ALA A 175 8.28 3.94 -20.09
N ARG A 176 8.73 2.81 -20.65
CA ARG A 176 8.31 1.46 -20.24
C ARG A 176 8.30 1.26 -18.72
N ARG A 177 9.33 1.72 -18.01
CA ARG A 177 9.41 1.62 -16.55
C ARG A 177 8.32 2.40 -15.80
N PHE A 178 7.86 3.52 -16.35
CA PHE A 178 6.77 4.29 -15.77
C PHE A 178 5.43 3.56 -15.94
N VAL A 179 5.24 2.96 -17.09
CA VAL A 179 4.06 2.17 -17.43
C VAL A 179 3.99 0.88 -16.59
N GLU A 180 5.10 0.20 -16.39
CA GLU A 180 5.19 -1.00 -15.53
C GLU A 180 4.72 -0.70 -14.10
N THR A 181 5.08 0.46 -13.54
CA THR A 181 4.58 0.89 -12.23
C THR A 181 3.06 1.05 -12.21
N PHE A 182 2.48 1.57 -13.29
CA PHE A 182 1.02 1.68 -13.42
C PHE A 182 0.34 0.32 -13.55
N PHE A 183 0.93 -0.59 -14.31
CA PHE A 183 0.42 -1.96 -14.46
C PHE A 183 0.44 -2.72 -13.13
N GLY A 184 1.46 -2.55 -12.32
CA GLY A 184 1.53 -3.12 -10.99
C GLY A 184 0.40 -2.66 -10.06
N ARG A 185 -0.23 -1.52 -10.33
CA ARG A 185 -1.38 -1.03 -9.57
C ARG A 185 -2.72 -1.62 -10.00
N LEU A 186 -2.79 -2.28 -11.16
CA LEU A 186 -4.00 -2.97 -11.62
C LEU A 186 -4.06 -4.37 -11.00
N ASP A 187 -5.13 -4.64 -10.29
CA ASP A 187 -5.37 -5.93 -9.63
C ASP A 187 -6.08 -6.93 -10.56
N ALA A 188 -6.80 -6.42 -11.56
CA ALA A 188 -7.32 -7.18 -12.67
C ALA A 188 -7.28 -6.35 -13.96
N ARG A 189 -7.17 -7.04 -15.09
CA ARG A 189 -7.16 -6.45 -16.43
C ARG A 189 -8.21 -7.14 -17.28
N THR A 190 -8.95 -6.34 -18.04
CA THR A 190 -9.95 -6.85 -18.98
C THR A 190 -9.74 -6.26 -20.35
N ALA A 191 -10.16 -6.97 -21.37
CA ALA A 191 -10.12 -6.51 -22.75
C ALA A 191 -11.48 -6.80 -23.41
N SER A 192 -11.97 -5.86 -24.22
CA SER A 192 -13.25 -6.01 -24.91
C SER A 192 -13.23 -7.02 -26.06
N LEU A 193 -12.08 -7.20 -26.68
CA LEU A 193 -11.91 -8.07 -27.84
C LEU A 193 -10.66 -8.95 -27.70
N PRO A 194 -10.64 -10.17 -28.27
CA PRO A 194 -9.45 -11.01 -28.31
C PRO A 194 -8.23 -10.30 -28.90
N ALA A 195 -8.42 -9.56 -29.99
CA ALA A 195 -7.34 -8.79 -30.62
C ALA A 195 -6.77 -7.71 -29.71
N THR A 196 -7.61 -7.10 -28.86
CA THR A 196 -7.17 -6.14 -27.83
C THR A 196 -6.34 -6.85 -26.76
N ALA A 197 -6.78 -8.02 -26.29
CA ALA A 197 -6.04 -8.82 -25.31
C ALA A 197 -4.66 -9.22 -25.86
N GLU A 198 -4.61 -9.78 -27.08
CA GLU A 198 -3.36 -10.17 -27.75
C GLU A 198 -2.39 -8.98 -27.94
N LEU A 199 -2.92 -7.82 -28.33
CA LEU A 199 -2.13 -6.61 -28.48
C LEU A 199 -1.57 -6.15 -27.15
N MET A 200 -2.39 -6.18 -26.09
CA MET A 200 -1.97 -5.79 -24.75
C MET A 200 -0.94 -6.75 -24.18
N GLU A 201 -1.15 -8.05 -24.30
CA GLU A 201 -0.22 -9.08 -23.81
C GLU A 201 1.15 -9.00 -24.49
N ARG A 202 1.21 -8.68 -25.79
CA ARG A 202 2.48 -8.48 -26.53
C ARG A 202 3.33 -7.36 -25.94
N HIS A 203 2.69 -6.28 -25.51
CA HIS A 203 3.38 -5.09 -24.98
C HIS A 203 3.54 -5.10 -23.46
N PHE A 204 2.56 -5.66 -22.75
CA PHE A 204 2.45 -5.72 -21.30
C PHE A 204 1.96 -7.10 -20.87
N PRO A 205 2.86 -8.08 -20.76
CA PRO A 205 2.51 -9.45 -20.39
C PRO A 205 1.66 -9.54 -19.12
N GLY A 206 0.68 -10.43 -19.12
CA GLY A 206 -0.20 -10.69 -17.99
C GLY A 206 -1.57 -11.19 -18.42
N ASP A 207 -2.40 -11.55 -17.46
CA ASP A 207 -3.73 -12.08 -17.72
C ASP A 207 -4.71 -10.97 -18.07
N TYR A 208 -5.42 -11.12 -19.19
CA TYR A 208 -6.48 -10.23 -19.66
C TYR A 208 -7.78 -11.02 -19.81
N ARG A 209 -8.74 -10.78 -18.91
CA ARG A 209 -10.06 -11.42 -19.01
C ARG A 209 -10.86 -10.71 -20.12
N LEU A 210 -11.43 -11.49 -21.02
CA LEU A 210 -12.28 -10.95 -22.08
C LEU A 210 -13.64 -10.55 -21.50
N LEU A 211 -14.06 -9.32 -21.75
CA LEU A 211 -15.39 -8.80 -21.45
C LEU A 211 -15.97 -8.19 -22.72
N ASP A 212 -17.01 -8.79 -23.25
CA ASP A 212 -17.65 -8.31 -24.48
C ASP A 212 -18.42 -7.01 -24.23
N ASP A 213 -17.96 -5.91 -24.82
CA ASP A 213 -18.63 -4.60 -24.75
C ASP A 213 -20.01 -4.61 -25.44
N GLY A 214 -20.25 -5.55 -26.34
CA GLY A 214 -21.52 -5.77 -27.02
C GLY A 214 -22.52 -6.61 -26.20
N ALA A 215 -22.07 -7.28 -25.12
CA ALA A 215 -22.94 -8.06 -24.26
C ALA A 215 -24.07 -7.20 -23.65
N ASP A 216 -25.17 -7.84 -23.31
CA ASP A 216 -26.22 -7.16 -22.54
C ASP A 216 -25.71 -6.72 -21.16
N ALA A 217 -26.39 -5.72 -20.58
CA ALA A 217 -25.93 -5.13 -19.34
C ALA A 217 -25.87 -6.12 -18.16
N ALA A 218 -26.78 -7.10 -18.13
CA ALA A 218 -26.85 -8.09 -17.06
C ALA A 218 -25.66 -9.04 -17.13
N SER A 219 -25.36 -9.60 -18.32
CA SER A 219 -24.20 -10.48 -18.53
C SER A 219 -22.88 -9.77 -18.22
N ALA A 220 -22.71 -8.52 -18.67
CA ALA A 220 -21.53 -7.73 -18.38
C ALA A 220 -21.37 -7.45 -16.86
N ALA A 221 -22.46 -7.18 -16.16
CA ALA A 221 -22.45 -6.99 -14.73
C ALA A 221 -22.12 -8.29 -13.97
N ASP A 222 -22.63 -9.45 -14.40
CA ASP A 222 -22.31 -10.76 -13.81
C ASP A 222 -20.79 -11.02 -13.84
N GLU A 223 -20.17 -10.80 -15.00
CA GLU A 223 -18.74 -11.00 -15.17
C GLU A 223 -17.91 -10.03 -14.33
N LEU A 224 -18.32 -8.75 -14.26
CA LEU A 224 -17.65 -7.77 -13.41
C LEU A 224 -17.80 -8.09 -11.93
N GLU A 225 -18.98 -8.51 -11.47
CA GLU A 225 -19.18 -8.90 -10.09
C GLU A 225 -18.33 -10.12 -9.71
N GLU A 226 -18.13 -11.07 -10.62
CA GLU A 226 -17.22 -12.20 -10.40
C GLU A 226 -15.79 -11.73 -10.20
N ILE A 227 -15.30 -10.81 -11.06
CA ILE A 227 -13.98 -10.19 -10.90
C ILE A 227 -13.89 -9.47 -9.55
N TYR A 228 -14.87 -8.63 -9.21
CA TYR A 228 -14.87 -7.87 -7.96
C TYR A 228 -14.88 -8.78 -6.74
N ARG A 229 -15.69 -9.86 -6.74
CA ARG A 229 -15.73 -10.84 -5.63
C ARG A 229 -14.38 -11.56 -5.49
N GLY A 230 -13.79 -12.01 -6.60
CA GLY A 230 -12.49 -12.67 -6.60
C GLY A 230 -11.39 -11.78 -6.03
N LEU A 231 -11.36 -10.51 -6.44
CA LEU A 231 -10.39 -9.54 -5.90
C LEU A 231 -10.67 -9.19 -4.42
N ALA A 232 -11.93 -9.02 -4.05
CA ALA A 232 -12.29 -8.71 -2.67
C ALA A 232 -11.93 -9.84 -1.69
N ALA A 233 -12.00 -11.09 -2.15
CA ALA A 233 -11.62 -12.26 -1.35
C ALA A 233 -10.13 -12.28 -0.97
N ARG A 234 -9.27 -11.58 -1.72
CA ARG A 234 -7.83 -11.45 -1.42
C ARG A 234 -7.52 -10.41 -0.34
N ARG A 235 -8.50 -9.63 0.10
CA ARG A 235 -8.32 -8.62 1.16
C ARG A 235 -8.35 -9.28 2.53
N HIS A 236 -7.50 -8.80 3.41
CA HIS A 236 -7.59 -9.15 4.82
C HIS A 236 -8.92 -8.68 5.43
N SER A 237 -9.35 -9.29 6.52
CA SER A 237 -10.56 -8.90 7.25
C SER A 237 -10.40 -7.45 7.80
N ARG A 238 -11.49 -6.67 7.74
CA ARG A 238 -11.47 -5.29 8.29
C ARG A 238 -11.36 -5.26 9.80
N GLY A 239 -11.98 -6.21 10.48
CA GLY A 239 -12.02 -6.30 11.94
C GLY A 239 -11.04 -7.36 12.42
N GLY A 240 -10.30 -7.06 13.46
CA GLY A 240 -9.62 -8.09 14.23
C GLY A 240 -10.62 -8.90 15.07
N ASP A 241 -10.09 -9.64 16.03
CA ASP A 241 -10.90 -10.33 17.01
C ASP A 241 -11.58 -9.32 17.97
N PRO A 242 -12.92 -9.28 18.07
CA PRO A 242 -13.63 -8.35 18.95
C PRO A 242 -13.31 -8.53 20.44
N GLU A 243 -12.90 -9.72 20.86
CA GLU A 243 -12.51 -9.99 22.24
C GLU A 243 -11.12 -9.45 22.52
N LEU A 244 -10.16 -9.68 21.59
CA LEU A 244 -8.83 -9.07 21.64
C LEU A 244 -8.93 -7.55 21.63
N HIS A 245 -9.76 -6.97 20.76
CA HIS A 245 -9.96 -5.52 20.69
C HIS A 245 -10.46 -4.96 22.03
N ARG A 246 -11.43 -5.59 22.70
CA ARG A 246 -11.92 -5.16 24.01
C ARG A 246 -10.88 -5.30 25.12
N ARG A 247 -10.03 -6.34 25.07
CA ARG A 247 -8.97 -6.58 26.04
C ARG A 247 -7.84 -5.57 25.89
N VAL A 248 -7.34 -5.39 24.68
CA VAL A 248 -6.28 -4.45 24.34
C VAL A 248 -6.72 -3.00 24.59
N GLY A 249 -7.97 -2.65 24.30
CA GLY A 249 -8.51 -1.30 24.49
C GLY A 249 -8.43 -0.77 25.94
N LYS A 250 -8.29 -1.67 26.93
CA LYS A 250 -8.13 -1.30 28.36
C LYS A 250 -6.69 -1.05 28.78
N ARG A 251 -5.70 -1.39 27.92
CA ARG A 251 -4.27 -1.23 28.23
C ARG A 251 -3.82 0.22 28.05
N ALA A 252 -2.70 0.57 28.66
CA ALA A 252 -2.08 1.88 28.49
C ALA A 252 -1.65 2.11 27.03
N LEU A 253 -1.54 3.38 26.63
CA LEU A 253 -0.90 3.75 25.38
C LEU A 253 0.60 3.78 25.55
N ILE A 254 1.32 3.22 24.60
CA ILE A 254 2.78 3.23 24.51
C ILE A 254 3.22 3.71 23.13
N ASP A 255 4.43 4.24 23.04
CA ASP A 255 5.08 4.56 21.78
C ASP A 255 6.02 3.40 21.41
N VAL A 256 5.96 2.95 20.16
CA VAL A 256 6.70 1.78 19.65
C VAL A 256 7.49 2.16 18.40
N ASP A 257 8.67 1.60 18.22
CA ASP A 257 9.46 1.69 16.98
C ASP A 257 9.78 0.27 16.49
N LEU A 258 9.38 -0.07 15.26
CA LEU A 258 9.37 -1.45 14.78
C LEU A 258 10.57 -1.84 13.89
N HIS A 259 11.52 -0.93 13.67
CA HIS A 259 12.63 -1.22 12.77
C HIS A 259 13.90 -0.51 13.22
N MET A 260 14.89 -1.26 13.72
CA MET A 260 16.19 -0.74 14.13
C MET A 260 17.26 -1.82 14.22
N HIS A 261 18.52 -1.37 14.17
CA HIS A 261 19.68 -2.26 14.11
C HIS A 261 20.65 -2.01 15.27
N THR A 262 21.39 -3.08 15.62
CA THR A 262 22.46 -3.06 16.63
C THR A 262 23.82 -3.38 16.00
N ASP A 263 24.87 -3.41 16.81
CA ASP A 263 26.20 -3.85 16.37
C ASP A 263 26.29 -5.37 16.11
N HIS A 264 25.17 -6.09 16.18
CA HIS A 264 25.02 -7.45 15.68
C HIS A 264 24.73 -7.46 14.16
N SER A 265 24.20 -6.39 13.60
CA SER A 265 24.13 -6.17 12.16
C SER A 265 25.48 -5.75 11.58
N GLY A 266 25.78 -6.21 10.36
CA GLY A 266 27.09 -5.94 9.75
C GLY A 266 27.35 -4.49 9.40
N ASP A 267 26.32 -3.68 9.29
CA ASP A 267 26.32 -2.28 8.85
C ASP A 267 25.95 -1.28 9.94
N CYS A 268 25.74 -1.73 11.17
CA CYS A 268 25.44 -0.90 12.33
C CYS A 268 26.53 -1.04 13.41
N ALA A 269 26.81 0.05 14.13
CA ALA A 269 27.80 0.08 15.20
C ALA A 269 27.22 0.44 16.57
N THR A 270 25.90 0.54 16.68
CA THR A 270 25.19 0.91 17.93
C THR A 270 25.14 -0.31 18.88
N PRO A 271 25.80 -0.27 20.06
CA PRO A 271 25.70 -1.35 21.01
C PRO A 271 24.29 -1.52 21.56
N VAL A 272 23.94 -2.73 21.97
CA VAL A 272 22.62 -3.05 22.51
C VAL A 272 22.29 -2.19 23.76
N GLU A 273 23.23 -2.00 24.66
CA GLU A 273 23.06 -1.18 25.86
C GLU A 273 22.79 0.30 25.54
N VAL A 274 23.41 0.83 24.48
CA VAL A 274 23.17 2.21 24.03
C VAL A 274 21.79 2.32 23.38
N LEU A 275 21.39 1.31 22.60
CA LEU A 275 20.06 1.26 21.99
C LEU A 275 18.96 1.29 23.08
N LEU A 276 19.07 0.44 24.09
CA LEU A 276 18.09 0.35 25.17
C LEU A 276 18.03 1.62 26.02
N ALA A 277 19.19 2.20 26.38
CA ALA A 277 19.24 3.47 27.11
C ALA A 277 18.55 4.59 26.31
N THR A 278 18.84 4.67 25.01
CA THR A 278 18.22 5.66 24.12
C THR A 278 16.70 5.44 23.99
N ALA A 279 16.25 4.18 23.90
CA ALA A 279 14.83 3.85 23.84
C ALA A 279 14.09 4.32 25.09
N ALA A 280 14.67 4.08 26.28
CA ALA A 280 14.13 4.54 27.56
C ALA A 280 14.10 6.07 27.66
N GLU A 281 15.20 6.75 27.31
CA GLU A 281 15.28 8.22 27.28
C GLU A 281 14.25 8.85 26.32
N GLN A 282 13.98 8.20 25.20
CA GLN A 282 12.97 8.63 24.22
C GLN A 282 11.54 8.29 24.68
N GLY A 283 11.36 7.53 25.76
CA GLY A 283 10.05 7.10 26.25
C GLY A 283 9.36 6.07 25.36
N LEU A 284 10.13 5.23 24.66
CA LEU A 284 9.58 4.12 23.91
C LEU A 284 9.19 2.98 24.85
N GLY A 285 7.94 2.56 24.83
CA GLY A 285 7.45 1.45 25.64
C GLY A 285 7.78 0.08 25.02
N ALA A 286 7.99 0.02 23.69
CA ALA A 286 8.45 -1.19 23.01
C ALA A 286 9.32 -0.85 21.80
N ILE A 287 10.23 -1.77 21.46
CA ILE A 287 11.07 -1.71 20.27
C ILE A 287 11.18 -3.08 19.61
N ALA A 288 11.27 -3.13 18.26
CA ALA A 288 11.65 -4.34 17.56
C ALA A 288 13.09 -4.22 17.08
N VAL A 289 13.95 -5.12 17.51
CA VAL A 289 15.36 -5.18 17.08
C VAL A 289 15.45 -6.14 15.91
N THR A 290 15.82 -5.62 14.74
CA THR A 290 15.69 -6.25 13.42
C THR A 290 17.04 -6.39 12.71
N ASP A 291 18.06 -6.89 13.37
CA ASP A 291 19.40 -7.02 12.79
C ASP A 291 19.37 -7.87 11.51
N HIS A 292 20.16 -7.46 10.49
CA HIS A 292 20.21 -8.14 9.20
C HIS A 292 20.71 -9.58 9.33
N ASN A 293 19.85 -10.56 9.02
CA ASN A 293 20.14 -11.99 9.04
C ASN A 293 20.77 -12.45 10.36
N GLU A 294 20.34 -11.87 11.49
CA GLU A 294 20.88 -12.16 12.81
C GLU A 294 19.86 -11.81 13.92
N VAL A 295 19.55 -12.78 14.75
CA VAL A 295 18.59 -12.62 15.86
C VAL A 295 19.28 -12.34 17.21
N SER A 296 20.60 -12.56 17.29
CA SER A 296 21.34 -12.51 18.55
C SER A 296 21.31 -11.11 19.24
N GLY A 297 21.23 -10.02 18.46
CA GLY A 297 21.08 -8.67 18.99
C GLY A 297 19.74 -8.48 19.68
N ALA A 298 18.67 -8.95 19.09
CA ALA A 298 17.32 -8.90 19.67
C ALA A 298 17.21 -9.74 20.95
N LEU A 299 17.77 -10.96 20.95
CA LEU A 299 17.80 -11.82 22.14
C LEU A 299 18.63 -11.21 23.27
N GLU A 300 19.75 -10.56 22.95
CA GLU A 300 20.54 -9.83 23.93
C GLU A 300 19.79 -8.63 24.47
N ALA A 301 19.15 -7.85 23.60
CA ALA A 301 18.34 -6.69 24.00
C ALA A 301 17.19 -7.10 24.93
N ARG A 302 16.46 -8.18 24.61
CA ARG A 302 15.39 -8.71 25.47
C ARG A 302 15.91 -9.09 26.86
N ARG A 303 17.06 -9.75 26.93
CA ARG A 303 17.69 -10.13 28.21
C ARG A 303 18.10 -8.90 29.02
N GLN A 304 18.77 -7.92 28.40
CA GLN A 304 19.20 -6.71 29.10
C GLN A 304 18.02 -5.85 29.51
N ALA A 305 16.95 -5.74 28.70
CA ALA A 305 15.75 -5.00 29.02
C ALA A 305 15.05 -5.54 30.28
N ALA A 306 15.10 -6.86 30.52
CA ALA A 306 14.56 -7.48 31.72
C ALA A 306 15.34 -7.11 33.00
N GLU A 307 16.56 -6.61 32.87
CA GLU A 307 17.43 -6.17 33.96
C GLU A 307 17.39 -4.62 34.17
N MET A 308 16.63 -3.89 33.31
CA MET A 308 16.50 -2.43 33.40
C MET A 308 15.62 -1.98 34.58
N ASP A 309 15.73 -0.67 34.91
CA ASP A 309 14.89 -0.04 35.93
C ASP A 309 13.40 -0.22 35.60
N PRO A 310 12.61 -0.84 36.51
CA PRO A 310 11.17 -1.00 36.29
C PRO A 310 10.39 0.32 36.13
N ALA A 311 10.96 1.46 36.48
CA ALA A 311 10.35 2.77 36.25
C ALA A 311 10.36 3.18 34.77
N HIS A 312 11.24 2.59 33.97
CA HIS A 312 11.38 2.90 32.54
C HIS A 312 11.48 1.60 31.71
N PRO A 313 10.46 0.74 31.76
CA PRO A 313 10.51 -0.55 31.10
C PRO A 313 10.45 -0.36 29.59
N VAL A 314 11.34 -1.04 28.87
CA VAL A 314 11.31 -1.14 27.41
C VAL A 314 11.05 -2.59 27.03
N LYS A 315 9.90 -2.85 26.41
CA LYS A 315 9.57 -4.17 25.87
C LYS A 315 10.34 -4.41 24.60
N VAL A 316 11.02 -5.54 24.46
CA VAL A 316 11.77 -5.90 23.25
C VAL A 316 11.02 -6.99 22.49
N ILE A 317 10.62 -6.67 21.28
CA ILE A 317 10.14 -7.63 20.29
C ILE A 317 11.38 -8.25 19.64
N VAL A 318 11.54 -9.57 19.78
CA VAL A 318 12.62 -10.28 19.10
C VAL A 318 12.26 -10.41 17.64
N ALA A 319 13.15 -9.90 16.78
CA ALA A 319 12.93 -9.85 15.35
C ALA A 319 14.22 -10.03 14.57
N GLU A 320 14.12 -10.28 13.28
CA GLU A 320 15.22 -10.37 12.34
C GLU A 320 14.78 -9.82 10.98
N GLU A 321 15.57 -8.93 10.38
CA GLU A 321 15.41 -8.53 8.99
C GLU A 321 16.17 -9.51 8.10
N VAL A 322 15.42 -10.36 7.42
CA VAL A 322 15.95 -11.47 6.62
C VAL A 322 16.07 -11.05 5.17
N LYS A 323 17.28 -11.10 4.62
CA LYS A 323 17.50 -10.99 3.19
C LYS A 323 17.25 -12.33 2.53
N THR A 324 16.20 -12.40 1.71
CA THR A 324 15.82 -13.59 0.96
C THR A 324 16.80 -13.84 -0.21
N ALA A 325 16.71 -15.01 -0.85
CA ALA A 325 17.63 -15.40 -1.92
C ALA A 325 17.60 -14.44 -3.11
N GLU A 326 16.40 -14.03 -3.55
CA GLU A 326 16.22 -13.26 -4.79
C GLU A 326 15.27 -12.06 -4.65
N GLN A 327 14.29 -12.11 -3.76
CA GLN A 327 13.11 -11.24 -3.74
C GLN A 327 13.14 -10.13 -2.69
N GLY A 328 14.27 -9.85 -2.05
CA GLY A 328 14.41 -8.75 -1.12
C GLY A 328 14.34 -9.12 0.36
N GLU A 329 13.87 -8.20 1.19
CA GLU A 329 13.94 -8.30 2.65
C GLU A 329 12.54 -8.45 3.26
N VAL A 330 12.46 -9.27 4.34
CA VAL A 330 11.27 -9.48 5.16
C VAL A 330 11.68 -9.51 6.63
N ILE A 331 10.91 -8.87 7.49
CA ILE A 331 11.11 -8.93 8.94
C ILE A 331 10.18 -9.98 9.55
N GLY A 332 10.77 -10.90 10.31
CA GLY A 332 10.03 -11.76 11.23
C GLY A 332 9.95 -11.10 12.60
N LEU A 333 8.76 -10.72 13.05
CA LEU A 333 8.52 -10.22 14.42
C LEU A 333 8.09 -11.37 15.33
N PHE A 334 8.45 -11.29 16.62
CA PHE A 334 8.12 -12.31 17.63
C PHE A 334 8.68 -13.72 17.30
N ILE A 335 9.85 -13.77 16.70
CA ILE A 335 10.58 -15.02 16.47
C ILE A 335 11.47 -15.35 17.67
N GLU A 336 11.85 -16.61 17.81
CA GLU A 336 12.74 -17.07 18.89
C GLU A 336 14.07 -17.61 18.36
N GLU A 337 14.09 -18.04 17.11
CA GLU A 337 15.23 -18.67 16.47
C GLU A 337 15.62 -17.90 15.20
N LYS A 338 16.92 -17.93 14.89
CA LYS A 338 17.44 -17.35 13.67
C LYS A 338 16.88 -18.04 12.43
N ILE A 339 16.44 -17.24 11.48
CA ILE A 339 15.97 -17.73 10.17
C ILE A 339 17.18 -18.13 9.31
N PRO A 340 17.19 -19.32 8.68
CA PRO A 340 18.26 -19.73 7.79
C PRO A 340 18.44 -18.77 6.61
N ARG A 341 19.69 -18.54 6.21
CA ARG A 341 19.99 -17.71 5.03
C ARG A 341 19.75 -18.48 3.73
N GLY A 342 19.43 -17.76 2.67
CA GLY A 342 19.30 -18.32 1.32
C GLY A 342 17.97 -18.98 1.04
N LEU A 343 16.99 -18.77 1.89
CA LEU A 343 15.61 -19.14 1.63
C LEU A 343 14.97 -18.18 0.60
N SER A 344 14.02 -18.68 -0.18
CA SER A 344 13.14 -17.86 -1.00
C SER A 344 12.27 -16.95 -0.13
N LEU A 345 11.52 -16.06 -0.75
CA LEU A 345 10.57 -15.20 -0.02
C LEU A 345 9.49 -16.05 0.68
N GLU A 346 8.92 -17.01 -0.04
CA GLU A 346 7.88 -17.90 0.45
C GLU A 346 8.37 -18.83 1.57
N GLU A 347 9.59 -19.38 1.41
CA GLU A 347 10.22 -20.20 2.45
C GLU A 347 10.55 -19.40 3.71
N THR A 348 11.00 -18.14 3.55
CA THR A 348 11.25 -17.23 4.67
C THR A 348 9.97 -16.93 5.44
N VAL A 349 8.89 -16.63 4.72
CA VAL A 349 7.56 -16.41 5.30
C VAL A 349 7.06 -17.65 6.05
N ALA A 350 7.19 -18.83 5.44
CA ALA A 350 6.80 -20.10 6.07
C ALA A 350 7.60 -20.35 7.36
N GLU A 351 8.90 -20.03 7.38
CA GLU A 351 9.74 -20.20 8.56
C GLU A 351 9.35 -19.23 9.69
N ILE A 352 9.03 -17.96 9.37
CA ILE A 352 8.51 -17.00 10.35
C ILE A 352 7.21 -17.54 10.98
N LYS A 353 6.27 -18.02 10.14
CA LYS A 353 5.01 -18.59 10.60
C LYS A 353 5.20 -19.85 11.42
N ARG A 354 6.15 -20.71 11.07
CA ARG A 354 6.50 -21.92 11.84
C ARG A 354 6.86 -21.60 13.28
N GLN A 355 7.55 -20.45 13.49
CA GLN A 355 7.92 -19.98 14.83
C GLN A 355 6.77 -19.27 15.56
N GLY A 356 5.58 -19.13 14.95
CA GLY A 356 4.47 -18.33 15.50
C GLY A 356 4.67 -16.83 15.40
N GLY A 357 5.66 -16.39 14.60
CA GLY A 357 5.99 -15.00 14.34
C GLY A 357 5.01 -14.32 13.39
N LEU A 358 5.14 -13.01 13.29
CA LEU A 358 4.40 -12.16 12.35
C LEU A 358 5.31 -11.75 11.19
N VAL A 359 4.75 -11.80 9.99
CA VAL A 359 5.42 -11.36 8.76
C VAL A 359 5.21 -9.87 8.58
N TYR A 360 6.29 -9.11 8.66
CA TYR A 360 6.32 -7.66 8.49
C TYR A 360 7.20 -7.30 7.28
N VAL A 361 6.64 -6.62 6.28
CA VAL A 361 7.38 -6.24 5.07
C VAL A 361 7.98 -4.85 5.27
N PRO A 362 9.32 -4.71 5.36
CA PRO A 362 9.99 -3.42 5.56
C PRO A 362 10.05 -2.63 4.26
N HIS A 363 10.01 -1.29 4.37
CA HIS A 363 10.21 -0.31 3.28
C HIS A 363 9.87 -0.80 1.86
N PRO A 364 8.68 -1.37 1.61
CA PRO A 364 8.34 -1.92 0.30
C PRO A 364 8.37 -0.83 -0.76
N PHE A 365 8.65 -1.22 -2.00
CA PHE A 365 8.75 -0.32 -3.15
C PHE A 365 9.97 0.61 -3.17
N ASP A 366 10.83 0.66 -2.14
CA ASP A 366 12.08 1.42 -2.18
C ASP A 366 13.09 0.75 -3.10
N ARG A 367 13.16 1.21 -4.34
CA ARG A 367 14.03 0.67 -5.38
C ARG A 367 15.54 0.90 -5.13
N MET A 368 15.89 1.62 -4.08
CA MET A 368 17.28 1.80 -3.63
C MET A 368 17.73 0.62 -2.75
N HIS A 369 16.78 -0.17 -2.26
CA HIS A 369 16.99 -1.40 -1.50
C HIS A 369 16.52 -2.62 -2.29
N SER A 370 16.91 -3.81 -1.84
CA SER A 370 16.40 -5.05 -2.40
C SER A 370 15.03 -5.32 -1.79
N VAL A 371 13.96 -4.97 -2.49
CA VAL A 371 12.59 -5.15 -2.02
C VAL A 371 11.80 -6.06 -2.94
N PRO A 372 10.82 -6.82 -2.42
CA PRO A 372 9.91 -7.56 -3.27
C PRO A 372 9.12 -6.61 -4.17
N ASP A 373 8.95 -6.96 -5.43
CA ASP A 373 8.06 -6.24 -6.34
C ASP A 373 6.59 -6.57 -6.08
N TYR A 374 5.69 -5.93 -6.83
CA TYR A 374 4.25 -6.17 -6.70
C TYR A 374 3.87 -7.64 -6.86
N GLU A 375 4.46 -8.32 -7.84
CA GLU A 375 4.15 -9.71 -8.14
C GLU A 375 4.53 -10.63 -6.96
N HIS A 376 5.71 -10.45 -6.40
CA HIS A 376 6.18 -11.21 -5.25
C HIS A 376 5.35 -10.92 -4.00
N LEU A 377 5.01 -9.66 -3.72
CA LEU A 377 4.12 -9.30 -2.61
C LEU A 377 2.73 -9.91 -2.75
N LEU A 378 2.21 -10.02 -3.98
CA LEU A 378 0.92 -10.64 -4.23
C LEU A 378 0.93 -12.15 -4.02
N LYS A 379 2.08 -12.83 -4.16
CA LYS A 379 2.23 -14.27 -3.88
C LYS A 379 2.14 -14.60 -2.39
N ILE A 380 2.68 -13.71 -1.54
CA ILE A 380 2.69 -13.90 -0.08
C ILE A 380 1.59 -13.12 0.64
N LEU A 381 0.66 -12.50 -0.09
CA LEU A 381 -0.31 -11.55 0.43
C LEU A 381 -1.11 -12.09 1.64
N ASP A 382 -1.52 -13.35 1.58
CA ASP A 382 -2.35 -13.98 2.62
C ASP A 382 -1.55 -14.22 3.92
N ASP A 383 -0.23 -14.27 3.85
CA ASP A 383 0.66 -14.51 4.98
C ASP A 383 1.26 -13.25 5.58
N VAL A 384 1.15 -12.09 4.89
CA VAL A 384 1.65 -10.80 5.38
C VAL A 384 0.75 -10.26 6.47
N ASP A 385 1.25 -10.13 7.70
CA ASP A 385 0.49 -9.61 8.84
C ASP A 385 0.49 -8.08 8.89
N ALA A 386 1.63 -7.45 8.59
CA ALA A 386 1.76 -5.99 8.55
C ALA A 386 2.80 -5.55 7.53
N ILE A 387 2.74 -4.28 7.15
CA ILE A 387 3.62 -3.67 6.14
C ILE A 387 4.08 -2.29 6.60
N GLU A 388 5.35 -1.97 6.38
CA GLU A 388 5.92 -0.68 6.72
C GLU A 388 5.47 0.38 5.72
N VAL A 389 4.55 1.24 6.15
CA VAL A 389 4.00 2.31 5.30
C VAL A 389 4.78 3.62 5.42
N PHE A 390 5.65 3.71 6.41
CA PHE A 390 6.52 4.86 6.58
C PHE A 390 7.87 4.45 7.19
N ASN A 391 8.93 4.78 6.46
CA ASN A 391 10.32 4.65 6.88
C ASN A 391 11.04 5.95 6.51
N PRO A 392 11.67 6.67 7.47
CA PRO A 392 12.31 7.96 7.21
C PRO A 392 13.61 7.85 6.38
N ARG A 393 14.16 6.64 6.21
CA ARG A 393 15.34 6.41 5.37
C ARG A 393 15.01 6.25 3.90
N VAL A 394 13.74 6.04 3.56
CA VAL A 394 13.26 6.03 2.18
C VAL A 394 13.42 7.42 1.58
N ALA A 395 14.40 7.56 0.68
CA ALA A 395 14.80 8.86 0.11
C ALA A 395 13.71 9.51 -0.75
N ILE A 396 12.87 8.71 -1.39
CA ILE A 396 11.80 9.16 -2.28
C ILE A 396 10.45 8.90 -1.59
N GLY A 397 9.84 9.94 -1.03
CA GLY A 397 8.59 9.85 -0.27
C GLY A 397 7.44 9.15 -1.01
N ALA A 398 7.46 9.14 -2.36
CA ALA A 398 6.47 8.44 -3.17
C ALA A 398 6.45 6.90 -2.91
N PHE A 399 7.55 6.31 -2.44
CA PHE A 399 7.58 4.88 -2.10
C PHE A 399 6.83 4.59 -0.80
N ASN A 400 6.98 5.46 0.23
CA ASN A 400 6.15 5.37 1.44
C ASN A 400 4.65 5.54 1.12
N GLU A 401 4.31 6.48 0.21
CA GLU A 401 2.93 6.63 -0.24
C GLU A 401 2.41 5.39 -1.00
N GLU A 402 3.27 4.73 -1.78
CA GLU A 402 2.90 3.49 -2.47
C GLU A 402 2.64 2.36 -1.47
N ALA A 403 3.49 2.22 -0.46
CA ALA A 403 3.31 1.27 0.64
C ALA A 403 1.98 1.50 1.38
N ALA A 404 1.66 2.75 1.69
CA ALA A 404 0.39 3.11 2.33
C ALA A 404 -0.82 2.80 1.44
N ARG A 405 -0.72 2.99 0.11
CA ARG A 405 -1.77 2.61 -0.84
C ARG A 405 -1.95 1.10 -0.91
N PHE A 406 -0.85 0.35 -0.96
CA PHE A 406 -0.88 -1.12 -0.97
C PHE A 406 -1.51 -1.67 0.31
N ALA A 407 -1.08 -1.19 1.47
CA ALA A 407 -1.67 -1.56 2.76
C ALA A 407 -3.18 -1.31 2.80
N ALA A 408 -3.62 -0.12 2.41
CA ALA A 408 -5.03 0.24 2.39
C ALA A 408 -5.85 -0.62 1.40
N LYS A 409 -5.30 -0.87 0.21
CA LYS A 409 -5.91 -1.68 -0.86
C LYS A 409 -6.22 -3.09 -0.38
N TYR A 410 -5.26 -3.77 0.23
CA TYR A 410 -5.39 -5.15 0.68
C TYR A 410 -5.78 -5.28 2.15
N ARG A 411 -5.97 -4.15 2.86
CA ARG A 411 -6.32 -4.10 4.28
C ARG A 411 -5.28 -4.76 5.18
N ILE A 412 -4.01 -4.68 4.77
CA ILE A 412 -2.89 -5.12 5.59
C ILE A 412 -2.68 -4.10 6.70
N VAL A 413 -2.30 -4.55 7.87
CA VAL A 413 -2.04 -3.66 9.01
C VAL A 413 -0.83 -2.78 8.70
N ALA A 414 -0.99 -1.46 8.90
CA ALA A 414 0.08 -0.50 8.66
C ALA A 414 1.02 -0.42 9.86
N GLY A 415 2.30 -0.57 9.61
CA GLY A 415 3.36 -0.34 10.59
C GLY A 415 4.32 0.76 10.13
N ALA A 416 5.28 1.10 10.96
CA ALA A 416 6.34 2.05 10.65
C ALA A 416 7.58 1.76 11.51
N GLY A 417 8.75 2.20 11.03
CA GLY A 417 9.98 2.06 11.80
C GLY A 417 11.00 3.13 11.43
N SER A 418 11.92 3.40 12.34
CA SER A 418 12.98 4.38 12.11
C SER A 418 14.09 3.85 11.21
N ASP A 419 14.22 2.53 11.10
CA ASP A 419 15.32 1.82 10.44
C ASP A 419 16.66 2.38 10.92
N SER A 420 16.73 2.60 12.24
CA SER A 420 17.84 3.33 12.82
C SER A 420 19.09 2.47 12.95
N HIS A 421 20.19 2.98 12.42
CA HIS A 421 21.54 2.41 12.56
C HIS A 421 22.42 3.24 13.49
N VAL A 422 21.86 4.29 14.07
CA VAL A 422 22.52 5.19 15.02
C VAL A 422 21.56 5.58 16.12
N ALA A 423 22.01 5.72 17.36
CA ALA A 423 21.15 6.04 18.48
C ALA A 423 20.27 7.29 18.27
N GLN A 424 20.80 8.30 17.57
CA GLN A 424 20.10 9.56 17.28
C GLN A 424 18.91 9.42 16.32
N GLY A 425 18.84 8.33 15.56
CA GLY A 425 17.72 8.05 14.66
C GLY A 425 16.53 7.35 15.35
N LEU A 426 16.76 6.76 16.52
CA LEU A 426 15.77 6.00 17.24
C LEU A 426 14.60 6.90 17.66
N GLY A 427 13.37 6.42 17.48
CA GLY A 427 12.15 7.16 17.81
C GLY A 427 11.87 8.38 16.90
N SER A 428 12.58 8.51 15.76
CA SER A 428 12.22 9.49 14.71
C SER A 428 10.86 9.17 14.09
N VAL A 429 10.47 7.90 14.15
CA VAL A 429 9.12 7.41 13.90
C VAL A 429 8.63 6.70 15.15
N ARG A 430 7.37 6.93 15.49
CA ARG A 430 6.72 6.27 16.63
C ARG A 430 5.35 5.81 16.22
N ILE A 431 5.00 4.62 16.64
CA ILE A 431 3.66 4.09 16.54
C ILE A 431 3.03 4.19 17.93
N ARG A 432 2.02 5.05 18.05
CA ARG A 432 1.26 5.17 19.31
C ARG A 432 0.14 4.17 19.32
N MET A 433 0.26 3.17 20.14
CA MET A 433 -0.65 2.04 20.21
C MET A 433 -0.90 1.59 21.65
N ARG A 434 -1.90 0.75 21.86
CA ARG A 434 -2.12 0.12 23.16
C ARG A 434 -1.01 -0.88 23.46
N ASP A 435 -0.64 -1.00 24.72
CA ASP A 435 0.29 -2.05 25.16
C ASP A 435 -0.28 -3.44 24.87
N PHE A 436 0.58 -4.45 24.78
CA PHE A 436 0.23 -5.78 24.28
C PHE A 436 1.06 -6.87 24.96
N ASP A 437 0.51 -8.10 24.98
CA ASP A 437 1.22 -9.32 25.32
C ASP A 437 1.16 -10.30 24.14
N GLY A 438 2.30 -10.52 23.53
CA GLY A 438 2.45 -11.44 22.40
C GLY A 438 1.94 -10.92 21.06
N PRO A 439 2.09 -11.73 20.00
CA PRO A 439 1.88 -11.31 18.61
C PRO A 439 0.43 -10.97 18.28
N GLN A 440 -0.55 -11.69 18.83
CA GLN A 440 -1.97 -11.47 18.50
C GLN A 440 -2.48 -10.14 19.04
N GLU A 441 -2.17 -9.81 20.32
CA GLU A 441 -2.53 -8.53 20.90
C GLU A 441 -1.78 -7.38 20.25
N PHE A 442 -0.49 -7.59 19.91
CA PHE A 442 0.29 -6.62 19.16
C PHE A 442 -0.38 -6.28 17.83
N LEU A 443 -0.71 -7.30 17.02
CA LEU A 443 -1.32 -7.08 15.71
C LEU A 443 -2.70 -6.40 15.84
N GLN A 444 -3.49 -6.76 16.87
CA GLN A 444 -4.76 -6.08 17.14
C GLN A 444 -4.54 -4.63 17.54
N SER A 445 -3.56 -4.35 18.38
CA SER A 445 -3.23 -2.98 18.81
C SER A 445 -2.70 -2.12 17.66
N LEU A 446 -1.89 -2.72 16.78
CA LEU A 446 -1.32 -2.04 15.62
C LEU A 446 -2.38 -1.62 14.59
N ARG A 447 -3.52 -2.34 14.51
CA ARG A 447 -4.64 -1.97 13.61
C ARG A 447 -5.22 -0.59 13.89
N ASP A 448 -5.24 -0.19 15.15
CA ASP A 448 -5.85 1.06 15.63
C ASP A 448 -4.78 2.10 16.03
N ALA A 449 -3.53 1.89 15.60
CA ALA A 449 -2.40 2.72 15.99
C ALA A 449 -2.28 4.01 15.17
N ASP A 450 -1.72 5.04 15.80
CA ASP A 450 -1.35 6.29 15.13
C ASP A 450 0.16 6.31 14.83
N ILE A 451 0.52 6.55 13.58
CA ILE A 451 1.91 6.72 13.17
C ILE A 451 2.31 8.20 13.33
N LEU A 452 3.25 8.45 14.24
CA LEU A 452 3.77 9.77 14.57
C LEU A 452 5.17 9.93 13.96
N THR A 453 5.35 10.90 13.09
CA THR A 453 6.63 11.17 12.44
C THR A 453 7.22 12.46 12.96
N ARG A 454 8.52 12.45 13.27
CA ARG A 454 9.28 13.67 13.54
C ARG A 454 10.15 14.00 12.34
N PRO A 455 10.15 15.24 11.84
CA PRO A 455 11.03 15.62 10.75
C PRO A 455 12.48 15.51 11.21
N THR A 456 13.16 14.47 10.74
CA THR A 456 14.60 14.27 10.96
C THR A 456 15.30 14.43 9.63
N SER A 457 16.41 15.18 9.60
CA SER A 457 17.19 15.32 8.38
C SER A 457 17.84 13.99 8.01
N LEU A 458 17.40 13.37 6.93
CA LEU A 458 17.98 12.13 6.39
C LEU A 458 19.50 12.30 6.17
N LEU A 459 19.92 13.45 5.65
CA LEU A 459 21.35 13.77 5.45
C LEU A 459 22.12 13.76 6.76
N TYR A 460 21.53 14.29 7.86
CA TYR A 460 22.17 14.30 9.16
C TYR A 460 22.35 12.87 9.71
N VAL A 461 21.30 12.04 9.64
CA VAL A 461 21.35 10.64 10.11
C VAL A 461 22.32 9.80 9.28
N GLN A 462 22.35 9.99 7.96
CA GLN A 462 23.31 9.32 7.07
C GLN A 462 24.75 9.76 7.32
N ALA A 463 24.98 11.04 7.55
CA ALA A 463 26.30 11.56 7.92
C ALA A 463 26.79 10.97 9.26
N LEU A 464 25.91 10.86 10.25
CA LEU A 464 26.22 10.24 11.54
C LEU A 464 26.54 8.74 11.37
N LYS A 465 25.75 7.99 10.60
CA LYS A 465 26.05 6.58 10.27
C LYS A 465 27.43 6.44 9.64
N PHE A 466 27.74 7.28 8.65
CA PHE A 466 29.04 7.28 7.97
C PHE A 466 30.19 7.58 8.95
N LEU A 467 30.07 8.60 9.78
CA LEU A 467 31.08 8.97 10.76
C LEU A 467 31.26 7.87 11.81
N GLN A 468 30.20 7.28 12.30
CA GLN A 468 30.24 6.23 13.33
C GLN A 468 30.87 4.94 12.80
N THR A 469 30.53 4.52 11.57
CA THR A 469 31.13 3.36 10.91
C THR A 469 32.60 3.59 10.56
N LYS A 470 32.98 4.79 10.15
CA LYS A 470 34.38 5.14 9.79
C LYS A 470 35.25 5.42 11.01
N ALA A 471 34.68 6.01 12.07
CA ALA A 471 35.39 6.31 13.30
C ALA A 471 35.64 5.07 14.18
N THR A 472 34.95 3.96 13.94
CA THR A 472 35.19 2.70 14.67
C THR A 472 36.46 2.04 14.13
N PRO A 473 37.57 1.98 14.88
CA PRO A 473 38.82 1.41 14.40
C PRO A 473 38.63 -0.05 13.94
N ALA A 474 39.33 -0.46 12.89
CA ALA A 474 39.28 -1.82 12.37
C ALA A 474 39.68 -2.88 13.45
N SER A 475 40.45 -2.48 14.45
CA SER A 475 40.78 -3.29 15.63
C SER A 475 39.57 -3.49 16.54
N ALA A 476 38.74 -2.46 16.75
CA ALA A 476 37.53 -2.56 17.55
C ALA A 476 36.45 -3.39 16.84
N GLN A 477 36.30 -3.26 15.51
CA GLN A 477 35.42 -4.10 14.70
C GLN A 477 35.85 -5.57 14.74
N ARG A 478 37.17 -5.86 14.66
CA ARG A 478 37.72 -7.21 14.81
C ARG A 478 37.53 -7.78 16.23
N ALA A 479 37.71 -6.95 17.26
CA ALA A 479 37.49 -7.36 18.65
C ALA A 479 36.00 -7.63 18.92
N ARG A 480 35.06 -6.83 18.37
CA ARG A 480 33.61 -7.07 18.43
C ARG A 480 33.24 -8.38 17.71
N LYS A 481 33.76 -8.59 16.49
CA LYS A 481 33.55 -9.83 15.74
C LYS A 481 34.10 -11.07 16.46
N ALA A 482 35.26 -10.95 17.12
CA ALA A 482 35.86 -12.03 17.92
C ALA A 482 35.06 -12.33 19.20
N ARG A 483 34.52 -11.28 19.90
CA ARG A 483 33.63 -11.44 21.05
C ARG A 483 32.33 -12.13 20.63
N ARG A 484 31.74 -11.73 19.52
CA ARG A 484 30.52 -12.31 18.93
C ARG A 484 30.69 -13.80 18.64
N VAL A 485 31.77 -14.19 17.98
CA VAL A 485 32.10 -15.60 17.69
C VAL A 485 32.34 -16.42 18.98
N LYS A 486 32.98 -15.81 19.98
CA LYS A 486 33.23 -16.47 21.26
C LYS A 486 31.96 -16.64 22.09
N ARG A 487 31.02 -15.70 21.98
CA ARG A 487 29.72 -15.71 22.67
C ARG A 487 28.76 -16.70 22.01
N ALA A 488 28.66 -16.72 20.67
CA ALA A 488 27.89 -17.72 19.93
C ALA A 488 28.32 -19.16 20.23
N LYS A 489 29.64 -19.38 20.43
CA LYS A 489 30.17 -20.69 20.87
C LYS A 489 29.83 -21.05 22.32
N ARG A 490 29.60 -20.06 23.20
CA ARG A 490 29.19 -20.32 24.59
C ARG A 490 27.72 -20.61 24.74
N THR A 491 26.85 -19.98 23.91
CA THR A 491 25.40 -20.22 23.92
C THR A 491 25.01 -21.49 23.15
N GLY A 492 25.77 -21.87 22.12
CA GLY A 492 25.55 -23.13 21.39
C GLY A 492 26.15 -24.38 22.06
N GLY A 493 26.86 -24.24 23.18
CA GLY A 493 27.48 -25.35 23.92
C GLY A 493 26.75 -25.79 25.20
N GLN A 494 25.57 -25.24 25.48
CA GLN A 494 24.76 -25.62 26.66
C GLN A 494 23.51 -26.46 26.30
N GLY A 495 23.46 -26.98 25.07
CA GLY A 495 22.38 -27.86 24.60
C GLY A 495 22.97 -29.12 23.96
N ALA A 496 23.73 -29.90 24.70
CA ALA A 496 24.08 -31.27 24.36
C ALA A 496 23.82 -32.18 25.59
#